data_d9658f1ae228c5c4ab738f8f4d26743a
#
_entry.id   d9658f1ae228c5c4ab738f8f4d26743a
#
_cell.length_a   1.000
_cell.length_b   1.000
_cell.length_c   1.000
_cell.angle_alpha   90.00
_cell.angle_beta   90.00
_cell.angle_gamma   90.00
#
_symmetry.space_group_name_H-M   'P 1'
#
loop_
_entity.id
_entity.type
_entity.pdbx_description
1 polymer ?
#
loop_
_entity_poly.entity_id
_entity_poly.type
_entity_poly.pdbx_seq_one_letter_code
_entity_poly.pdbx_strand_id
1 'polypeptide(L)'
;MLSLLHIENIAVIERSEISFERGFNVLTGETGAGKSIVIDAISAVLGERAYRDMIRTGTDKASVRAVFTHVPKLNWFAENGVEYDSETIIQREIYLDGKNVCRVNGTLVTVSILRKLGIQLINIHGQHDSASLFDEENHLIFLDSFGGHSALMDTYREKYSAVLKLRKEMDALTMDEGEKLRRMETLRYQIAEIEKAELQVGEDETLEQRRKLLQSAEKIADGMNDAVENLYGGDDTDGATAMLSMAERALSKIAKFSDDIAQLHEKVADLMYQAEDVSRLVLDARDELSYSEEELDAIESRLDVIHKLRRKYGATCEDILQYLDKAKQELDAIEFADDHLERLKGKLQKAEKEAWDAAYALRKLRGATAASMSRRILTELAQLDMPRVQFECRFAETELSANGADSVAFYMSANAGEDLKPLSKVASGGELARIMLAMKNVLAEKDQVSTLIFDEVDTGVSGRAAQKVAEKLRSVAEHKQVLCVTHLPQLAALAQNHLLIAKEEQGGRTYTTVTPLDIEGRKRELARIIGGANITETTLKSAEEMLRI
;
A
#
# COMPACT_ATOMS: atom_id res chain seq x y z
N MET A 1 -25.64 20.39 -16.31
CA MET A 1 -25.15 20.72 -17.67
C MET A 1 -24.25 21.94 -17.63
N LEU A 2 -23.27 22.05 -18.53
CA LEU A 2 -22.41 23.24 -18.67
C LEU A 2 -23.20 24.39 -19.28
N SER A 3 -23.35 25.50 -18.56
CA SER A 3 -24.08 26.67 -19.03
C SER A 3 -23.19 27.81 -19.49
N LEU A 4 -22.05 28.01 -18.80
CA LEU A 4 -21.12 29.09 -19.09
C LEU A 4 -19.69 28.65 -18.92
N LEU A 5 -18.81 29.05 -19.83
CA LEU A 5 -17.37 28.86 -19.74
C LEU A 5 -16.69 30.22 -19.94
N HIS A 6 -15.93 30.63 -18.94
CA HIS A 6 -15.09 31.81 -19.01
C HIS A 6 -13.62 31.39 -19.08
N ILE A 7 -12.92 31.84 -20.11
CA ILE A 7 -11.51 31.54 -20.37
C ILE A 7 -10.72 32.85 -20.35
N GLU A 8 -9.60 32.85 -19.66
CA GLU A 8 -8.68 34.00 -19.59
C GLU A 8 -7.24 33.53 -19.70
N ASN A 9 -6.49 34.13 -20.63
CA ASN A 9 -5.07 33.90 -20.87
C ASN A 9 -4.71 32.44 -21.19
N ILE A 10 -5.50 31.77 -22.03
CA ILE A 10 -5.17 30.42 -22.53
C ILE A 10 -4.79 30.49 -24.00
N ALA A 11 -3.56 30.10 -24.29
CA ALA A 11 -2.97 30.06 -25.63
C ALA A 11 -3.26 31.37 -26.44
N VAL A 12 -4.03 31.30 -27.49
CA VAL A 12 -4.43 32.46 -28.32
C VAL A 12 -5.69 33.16 -27.81
N ILE A 13 -6.36 32.66 -26.76
CA ILE A 13 -7.52 33.28 -26.14
C ILE A 13 -7.04 34.17 -25.01
N GLU A 14 -7.23 35.49 -25.14
CA GLU A 14 -6.97 36.44 -24.06
C GLU A 14 -8.13 36.44 -23.07
N ARG A 15 -9.35 36.61 -23.56
CA ARG A 15 -10.59 36.57 -22.80
C ARG A 15 -11.75 36.12 -23.70
N SER A 16 -12.50 35.12 -23.25
CA SER A 16 -13.69 34.66 -23.94
C SER A 16 -14.73 34.20 -22.94
N GLU A 17 -15.97 34.49 -23.22
CA GLU A 17 -17.14 34.02 -22.48
C GLU A 17 -18.06 33.28 -23.44
N ILE A 18 -18.32 32.00 -23.16
CA ILE A 18 -19.04 31.09 -24.04
C ILE A 18 -20.25 30.55 -23.30
N SER A 19 -21.43 30.84 -23.78
CA SER A 19 -22.67 30.26 -23.28
C SER A 19 -23.06 29.04 -24.09
N PHE A 20 -23.42 27.97 -23.39
CA PHE A 20 -23.89 26.72 -23.97
C PHE A 20 -25.36 26.50 -23.61
N GLU A 21 -26.12 26.05 -24.58
CA GLU A 21 -27.53 25.76 -24.43
C GLU A 21 -27.77 24.26 -24.21
N ARG A 22 -28.97 23.90 -23.81
CA ARG A 22 -29.42 22.51 -23.79
C ARG A 22 -29.50 21.97 -25.22
N GLY A 23 -29.28 20.66 -25.37
CA GLY A 23 -29.37 20.01 -26.68
C GLY A 23 -28.00 19.96 -27.39
N PHE A 24 -28.02 20.00 -28.72
CA PHE A 24 -26.87 19.85 -29.57
C PHE A 24 -26.20 21.20 -29.86
N ASN A 25 -25.02 21.43 -29.28
CA ASN A 25 -24.15 22.57 -29.53
C ASN A 25 -23.00 22.17 -30.45
N VAL A 26 -22.77 22.91 -31.51
CA VAL A 26 -21.65 22.69 -32.41
C VAL A 26 -20.72 23.90 -32.41
N LEU A 27 -19.41 23.60 -32.43
CA LEU A 27 -18.34 24.58 -32.56
C LEU A 27 -17.67 24.40 -33.93
N THR A 28 -17.75 25.43 -34.78
CA THR A 28 -17.06 25.45 -36.07
C THR A 28 -16.04 26.59 -36.12
N GLY A 29 -15.22 26.62 -37.15
CA GLY A 29 -14.20 27.64 -37.36
C GLY A 29 -13.06 27.10 -38.21
N GLU A 30 -12.09 27.93 -38.57
CA GLU A 30 -10.93 27.54 -39.34
C GLU A 30 -10.01 26.58 -38.58
N THR A 31 -9.24 25.78 -39.33
CA THR A 31 -8.21 24.91 -38.72
C THR A 31 -7.19 25.77 -37.98
N GLY A 32 -6.91 25.42 -36.71
CA GLY A 32 -6.04 26.24 -35.86
C GLY A 32 -6.70 27.49 -35.25
N ALA A 33 -8.02 27.75 -35.44
CA ALA A 33 -8.70 28.91 -34.86
C ALA A 33 -8.87 28.83 -33.33
N GLY A 34 -8.50 27.72 -32.68
CA GLY A 34 -8.61 27.57 -31.24
C GLY A 34 -9.74 26.64 -30.79
N LYS A 35 -10.31 25.84 -31.72
CA LYS A 35 -11.39 24.89 -31.39
C LYS A 35 -10.97 23.93 -30.28
N SER A 36 -9.79 23.27 -30.42
CA SER A 36 -9.25 22.37 -29.40
C SER A 36 -8.92 23.09 -28.09
N ILE A 37 -8.55 24.39 -28.16
CA ILE A 37 -8.25 25.19 -26.96
C ILE A 37 -9.49 25.35 -26.06
N VAL A 38 -10.69 25.43 -26.63
CA VAL A 38 -11.94 25.46 -25.82
C VAL A 38 -12.14 24.13 -25.09
N ILE A 39 -11.88 23.00 -25.76
CA ILE A 39 -11.95 21.67 -25.13
C ILE A 39 -10.86 21.49 -24.07
N ASP A 40 -9.63 21.95 -24.36
CA ASP A 40 -8.53 21.93 -23.40
C ASP A 40 -8.83 22.77 -22.16
N ALA A 41 -9.48 23.92 -22.32
CA ALA A 41 -9.92 24.76 -21.22
C ALA A 41 -11.00 24.06 -20.37
N ILE A 42 -11.97 23.37 -21.00
CA ILE A 42 -12.97 22.56 -20.29
C ILE A 42 -12.27 21.41 -19.55
N SER A 43 -11.38 20.69 -20.20
CA SER A 43 -10.60 19.61 -19.58
C SER A 43 -9.80 20.11 -18.37
N ALA A 44 -9.16 21.26 -18.52
CA ALA A 44 -8.38 21.89 -17.45
C ALA A 44 -9.27 22.22 -16.23
N VAL A 45 -10.44 22.84 -16.42
CA VAL A 45 -11.32 23.23 -15.31
C VAL A 45 -11.97 22.02 -14.64
N LEU A 46 -12.03 20.87 -15.31
CA LEU A 46 -12.50 19.60 -14.74
C LEU A 46 -11.42 18.82 -13.96
N GLY A 47 -10.19 19.34 -13.88
CA GLY A 47 -9.11 18.71 -13.10
C GLY A 47 -8.18 17.81 -13.91
N GLU A 48 -8.28 17.78 -15.23
CA GLU A 48 -7.31 17.12 -16.10
C GLU A 48 -5.94 17.82 -16.06
N ARG A 49 -4.90 17.13 -16.59
CA ARG A 49 -3.54 17.66 -16.58
C ARG A 49 -3.48 18.94 -17.43
N ALA A 50 -3.06 20.03 -16.82
CA ALA A 50 -2.81 21.28 -17.50
C ALA A 50 -1.29 21.48 -17.67
N TYR A 51 -0.88 21.90 -18.85
CA TYR A 51 0.52 22.16 -19.21
C TYR A 51 0.82 23.65 -19.17
N ARG A 52 2.09 24.01 -18.93
CA ARG A 52 2.51 25.43 -18.89
C ARG A 52 2.38 26.15 -20.22
N ASP A 53 2.46 25.42 -21.31
CA ASP A 53 2.28 25.91 -22.68
C ASP A 53 0.84 26.33 -23.00
N MET A 54 -0.12 25.92 -22.16
CA MET A 54 -1.48 26.45 -22.23
C MET A 54 -1.55 27.93 -21.81
N ILE A 55 -0.60 28.44 -21.03
CA ILE A 55 -0.61 29.83 -20.58
C ILE A 55 -0.21 30.75 -21.73
N ARG A 56 -0.99 31.81 -21.99
CA ARG A 56 -0.72 32.78 -23.04
C ARG A 56 0.64 33.42 -22.85
N THR A 57 1.44 33.46 -23.91
CA THR A 57 2.77 34.09 -23.90
C THR A 57 2.69 35.56 -23.44
N GLY A 58 3.48 35.89 -22.43
CA GLY A 58 3.52 37.23 -21.83
C GLY A 58 2.54 37.46 -20.67
N THR A 59 1.93 36.37 -20.14
CA THR A 59 1.13 36.41 -18.92
C THR A 59 1.66 35.43 -17.88
N ASP A 60 1.44 35.71 -16.59
CA ASP A 60 1.94 34.89 -15.48
C ASP A 60 0.97 33.79 -15.09
N LYS A 61 -0.30 33.88 -15.51
CA LYS A 61 -1.35 32.92 -15.19
C LYS A 61 -2.41 32.82 -16.26
N ALA A 62 -3.02 31.64 -16.34
CA ALA A 62 -4.28 31.38 -17.04
C ALA A 62 -5.39 31.09 -16.04
N SER A 63 -6.64 31.43 -16.38
CA SER A 63 -7.81 31.16 -15.55
C SER A 63 -8.95 30.59 -16.39
N VAL A 64 -9.60 29.53 -15.87
CA VAL A 64 -10.84 29.00 -16.43
C VAL A 64 -11.88 28.93 -15.34
N ARG A 65 -13.11 29.39 -15.66
CA ARG A 65 -14.30 29.25 -14.82
C ARG A 65 -15.41 28.59 -15.62
N ALA A 66 -16.02 27.57 -15.05
CA ALA A 66 -17.17 26.88 -15.63
C ALA A 66 -18.36 26.96 -14.67
N VAL A 67 -19.53 27.22 -15.18
CA VAL A 67 -20.80 27.23 -14.45
C VAL A 67 -21.62 26.03 -14.91
N PHE A 68 -22.02 25.20 -13.97
CA PHE A 68 -22.86 24.04 -14.21
C PHE A 68 -24.22 24.24 -13.57
N THR A 69 -25.28 24.06 -14.34
CA THR A 69 -26.67 24.13 -13.86
C THR A 69 -27.28 22.74 -13.74
N HIS A 70 -28.29 22.61 -12.87
CA HIS A 70 -29.00 21.34 -12.62
C HIS A 70 -28.03 20.19 -12.22
N VAL A 71 -27.02 20.49 -11.41
CA VAL A 71 -26.12 19.47 -10.87
C VAL A 71 -26.90 18.66 -9.83
N PRO A 72 -26.91 17.30 -9.91
CA PRO A 72 -27.56 16.49 -8.90
C PRO A 72 -26.78 16.56 -7.57
N LYS A 73 -27.46 16.26 -6.45
CA LYS A 73 -26.81 16.23 -5.15
C LYS A 73 -25.89 14.99 -5.05
N LEU A 74 -24.64 15.17 -5.48
CA LEU A 74 -23.61 14.13 -5.43
C LEU A 74 -23.06 13.99 -4.01
N ASN A 75 -22.72 12.77 -3.58
CA ASN A 75 -22.06 12.51 -2.29
C ASN A 75 -20.71 13.24 -2.17
N TRP A 76 -20.07 13.51 -3.31
CA TRP A 76 -18.81 14.23 -3.40
C TRP A 76 -18.81 15.56 -2.61
N PHE A 77 -19.91 16.31 -2.61
CA PHE A 77 -20.00 17.59 -1.91
C PHE A 77 -19.83 17.42 -0.39
N ALA A 78 -20.56 16.45 0.19
CA ALA A 78 -20.48 16.16 1.62
C ALA A 78 -19.12 15.59 2.03
N GLU A 79 -18.57 14.69 1.22
CA GLU A 79 -17.27 14.04 1.46
C GLU A 79 -16.10 15.03 1.45
N ASN A 80 -16.21 16.14 0.72
CA ASN A 80 -15.13 17.12 0.56
C ASN A 80 -15.40 18.46 1.25
N GLY A 81 -16.49 18.57 2.03
CA GLY A 81 -16.83 19.78 2.80
C GLY A 81 -17.16 20.98 1.92
N VAL A 82 -17.67 20.75 0.71
CA VAL A 82 -18.11 21.78 -0.23
C VAL A 82 -19.62 21.94 -0.11
N GLU A 83 -20.10 23.18 0.01
CA GLU A 83 -21.53 23.48 0.02
C GLU A 83 -22.15 23.11 -1.34
N TYR A 84 -23.24 22.32 -1.29
CA TYR A 84 -23.96 21.93 -2.50
C TYR A 84 -24.85 23.05 -2.98
N ASP A 85 -24.73 23.36 -4.26
CA ASP A 85 -25.69 24.17 -5.00
C ASP A 85 -26.00 23.48 -6.33
N SER A 86 -27.25 23.55 -6.77
CA SER A 86 -27.68 23.08 -8.09
C SER A 86 -27.01 23.86 -9.23
N GLU A 87 -26.58 25.11 -8.98
CA GLU A 87 -25.67 25.88 -9.81
C GLU A 87 -24.27 25.81 -9.22
N THR A 88 -23.42 24.93 -9.75
CA THR A 88 -22.06 24.69 -9.27
C THR A 88 -21.05 25.47 -10.11
N ILE A 89 -20.24 26.29 -9.45
CA ILE A 89 -19.19 27.09 -10.09
C ILE A 89 -17.85 26.42 -9.81
N ILE A 90 -17.12 26.07 -10.88
CA ILE A 90 -15.77 25.53 -10.81
C ILE A 90 -14.81 26.57 -11.39
N GLN A 91 -13.71 26.83 -10.69
CA GLN A 91 -12.65 27.73 -11.15
C GLN A 91 -11.29 27.08 -10.97
N ARG A 92 -10.43 27.23 -11.98
CA ARG A 92 -9.03 26.82 -11.90
C ARG A 92 -8.12 27.92 -12.42
N GLU A 93 -7.10 28.27 -11.63
CA GLU A 93 -6.02 29.15 -12.01
C GLU A 93 -4.73 28.34 -12.13
N ILE A 94 -4.00 28.52 -13.23
CA ILE A 94 -2.78 27.82 -13.58
C ILE A 94 -1.67 28.88 -13.69
N TYR A 95 -0.62 28.73 -12.90
CA TYR A 95 0.51 29.66 -12.82
C TYR A 95 1.74 29.11 -13.53
N LEU A 96 2.59 30.00 -14.07
CA LEU A 96 3.85 29.65 -14.72
C LEU A 96 4.83 28.89 -13.81
N ASP A 97 4.80 29.14 -12.51
CA ASP A 97 5.60 28.42 -11.51
C ASP A 97 5.14 26.98 -11.28
N GLY A 98 4.03 26.57 -11.91
CA GLY A 98 3.43 25.25 -11.79
C GLY A 98 2.36 25.12 -10.70
N LYS A 99 2.11 26.19 -9.93
CA LYS A 99 1.05 26.22 -8.94
C LYS A 99 -0.33 26.18 -9.63
N ASN A 100 -1.24 25.39 -9.04
CA ASN A 100 -2.63 25.33 -9.46
C ASN A 100 -3.53 25.67 -8.28
N VAL A 101 -4.50 26.55 -8.49
CA VAL A 101 -5.51 26.91 -7.50
C VAL A 101 -6.88 26.54 -8.05
N CYS A 102 -7.53 25.58 -7.39
CA CYS A 102 -8.86 25.10 -7.78
C CYS A 102 -9.90 25.48 -6.72
N ARG A 103 -11.07 25.93 -7.16
CA ARG A 103 -12.20 26.24 -6.28
C ARG A 103 -13.48 25.63 -6.84
N VAL A 104 -14.32 25.13 -5.94
CA VAL A 104 -15.69 24.69 -6.23
C VAL A 104 -16.61 25.42 -5.26
N ASN A 105 -17.55 26.20 -5.78
CA ASN A 105 -18.44 27.09 -5.00
C ASN A 105 -17.67 27.96 -4.00
N GLY A 106 -16.49 28.47 -4.41
CA GLY A 106 -15.60 29.28 -3.58
C GLY A 106 -14.67 28.49 -2.66
N THR A 107 -14.94 27.23 -2.37
CA THR A 107 -14.12 26.36 -1.51
C THR A 107 -12.89 25.86 -2.25
N LEU A 108 -11.70 25.96 -1.61
CA LEU A 108 -10.44 25.45 -2.15
C LEU A 108 -10.42 23.93 -2.14
N VAL A 109 -10.06 23.34 -3.28
CA VAL A 109 -9.91 21.88 -3.44
C VAL A 109 -8.61 21.55 -4.17
N THR A 110 -8.09 20.33 -4.00
CA THR A 110 -6.95 19.87 -4.79
C THR A 110 -7.37 19.47 -6.20
N VAL A 111 -6.42 19.44 -7.16
CA VAL A 111 -6.69 18.97 -8.53
C VAL A 111 -7.23 17.54 -8.56
N SER A 112 -6.75 16.67 -7.68
CA SER A 112 -7.23 15.27 -7.58
C SER A 112 -8.69 15.20 -7.10
N ILE A 113 -9.09 16.03 -6.14
CA ILE A 113 -10.46 16.12 -5.65
C ILE A 113 -11.36 16.70 -6.74
N LEU A 114 -10.90 17.75 -7.42
CA LEU A 114 -11.61 18.37 -8.54
C LEU A 114 -11.87 17.37 -9.68
N ARG A 115 -10.86 16.57 -10.05
CA ARG A 115 -11.01 15.55 -11.10
C ARG A 115 -12.10 14.53 -10.80
N LYS A 116 -12.23 14.10 -9.52
CA LYS A 116 -13.32 13.21 -9.11
C LYS A 116 -14.71 13.81 -9.30
N LEU A 117 -14.85 15.12 -9.17
CA LEU A 117 -16.08 15.83 -9.51
C LEU A 117 -16.27 15.95 -11.03
N GLY A 118 -15.20 16.35 -11.74
CA GLY A 118 -15.22 16.56 -13.19
C GLY A 118 -15.76 15.36 -13.97
N ILE A 119 -15.33 14.16 -13.64
CA ILE A 119 -15.79 12.90 -14.25
C ILE A 119 -17.30 12.68 -14.06
N GLN A 120 -17.90 13.20 -12.98
CA GLN A 120 -19.33 13.07 -12.71
C GLN A 120 -20.18 14.16 -13.39
N LEU A 121 -19.56 15.22 -13.91
CA LEU A 121 -20.25 16.35 -14.56
C LEU A 121 -20.23 16.31 -16.07
N ILE A 122 -19.07 15.99 -16.66
CA ILE A 122 -18.86 15.94 -18.11
C ILE A 122 -18.09 14.67 -18.48
N ASN A 123 -18.49 14.07 -19.59
CA ASN A 123 -17.70 13.05 -20.26
C ASN A 123 -17.16 13.61 -21.59
N ILE A 124 -15.83 13.68 -21.72
CA ILE A 124 -15.15 14.22 -22.90
C ILE A 124 -14.70 13.05 -23.76
N HIS A 125 -15.18 13.03 -25.00
CA HIS A 125 -14.87 12.01 -26.00
C HIS A 125 -13.93 12.61 -27.05
N GLY A 126 -12.63 12.56 -26.82
CA GLY A 126 -11.58 13.07 -27.70
C GLY A 126 -10.50 12.05 -28.03
N GLN A 127 -9.43 12.51 -28.67
CA GLN A 127 -8.32 11.69 -29.16
C GLN A 127 -7.62 10.89 -28.03
N HIS A 128 -7.53 11.46 -26.83
CA HIS A 128 -6.90 10.80 -25.67
C HIS A 128 -7.77 9.73 -25.04
N ASP A 129 -9.08 9.86 -25.15
CA ASP A 129 -10.05 8.93 -24.57
C ASP A 129 -10.26 7.69 -25.44
N SER A 130 -9.94 7.79 -26.71
CA SER A 130 -9.92 6.67 -27.65
C SER A 130 -8.89 5.61 -27.23
N ALA A 131 -7.76 6.04 -26.69
CA ALA A 131 -6.73 5.14 -26.19
C ALA A 131 -7.24 4.23 -25.05
N SER A 132 -8.08 4.72 -24.17
CA SER A 132 -8.61 3.95 -23.05
C SER A 132 -9.53 2.78 -23.47
N LEU A 133 -10.28 2.95 -24.56
CA LEU A 133 -11.13 1.88 -25.13
C LEU A 133 -10.35 0.81 -25.89
N PHE A 134 -9.10 1.11 -26.33
CA PHE A 134 -8.22 0.13 -26.94
C PHE A 134 -7.37 -0.63 -25.94
N ASP A 135 -7.32 -0.15 -24.71
CA ASP A 135 -6.60 -0.81 -23.63
C ASP A 135 -7.45 -1.93 -23.04
N GLU A 136 -7.01 -3.17 -23.24
CA GLU A 136 -7.70 -4.36 -22.78
C GLU A 136 -7.89 -4.39 -21.25
N GLU A 137 -7.03 -3.72 -20.49
CA GLU A 137 -7.14 -3.61 -19.03
C GLU A 137 -8.42 -2.87 -18.59
N ASN A 138 -8.94 -1.98 -19.43
CA ASN A 138 -10.14 -1.21 -19.16
C ASN A 138 -11.45 -1.92 -19.59
N HIS A 139 -11.39 -2.95 -20.41
CA HIS A 139 -12.58 -3.58 -20.95
C HIS A 139 -13.49 -4.19 -19.89
N LEU A 140 -12.89 -4.76 -18.84
CA LEU A 140 -13.64 -5.28 -17.68
C LEU A 140 -14.38 -4.15 -16.94
N ILE A 141 -13.72 -3.00 -16.76
CA ILE A 141 -14.31 -1.84 -16.09
C ILE A 141 -15.50 -1.30 -16.89
N PHE A 142 -15.37 -1.20 -18.22
CA PHE A 142 -16.47 -0.80 -19.09
C PHE A 142 -17.65 -1.77 -19.04
N LEU A 143 -17.40 -3.06 -19.03
CA LEU A 143 -18.43 -4.09 -18.92
C LEU A 143 -19.17 -4.00 -17.57
N ASP A 144 -18.44 -3.85 -16.47
CA ASP A 144 -19.01 -3.75 -15.12
C ASP A 144 -19.82 -2.44 -14.95
N SER A 145 -19.33 -1.32 -15.50
CA SER A 145 -20.04 -0.06 -15.53
C SER A 145 -21.36 -0.18 -16.30
N PHE A 146 -21.34 -0.77 -17.49
CA PHE A 146 -22.54 -1.03 -18.28
C PHE A 146 -23.53 -1.95 -17.57
N GLY A 147 -23.04 -2.95 -16.82
CA GLY A 147 -23.85 -3.93 -16.10
C GLY A 147 -24.47 -3.43 -14.80
N GLY A 148 -23.87 -2.46 -14.15
CA GLY A 148 -24.28 -2.00 -12.82
C GLY A 148 -24.10 -3.06 -11.73
N HIS A 149 -22.98 -3.80 -11.74
CA HIS A 149 -22.74 -4.98 -10.91
C HIS A 149 -22.28 -4.69 -9.47
N SER A 150 -22.47 -3.48 -8.96
CA SER A 150 -21.93 -3.00 -7.68
C SER A 150 -22.19 -3.95 -6.50
N ALA A 151 -23.42 -4.43 -6.32
CA ALA A 151 -23.79 -5.27 -5.18
C ALA A 151 -23.06 -6.63 -5.16
N LEU A 152 -22.92 -7.31 -6.32
CA LEU A 152 -22.18 -8.57 -6.41
C LEU A 152 -20.67 -8.33 -6.32
N MET A 153 -20.18 -7.21 -6.86
CA MET A 153 -18.80 -6.83 -6.73
C MET A 153 -18.42 -6.55 -5.27
N ASP A 154 -19.28 -5.89 -4.51
CA ASP A 154 -19.05 -5.62 -3.08
C ASP A 154 -19.03 -6.93 -2.27
N THR A 155 -19.95 -7.85 -2.56
CA THR A 155 -19.96 -9.19 -1.97
C THR A 155 -18.66 -9.94 -2.28
N TYR A 156 -18.21 -9.92 -3.53
CA TYR A 156 -16.95 -10.55 -3.92
C TYR A 156 -15.75 -9.92 -3.20
N ARG A 157 -15.67 -8.58 -3.15
CA ARG A 157 -14.58 -7.86 -2.48
C ARG A 157 -14.49 -8.17 -1.00
N GLU A 158 -15.61 -8.35 -0.33
CA GLU A 158 -15.66 -8.79 1.08
C GLU A 158 -14.98 -10.15 1.23
N LYS A 159 -15.35 -11.13 0.38
CA LYS A 159 -14.75 -12.49 0.39
C LYS A 159 -13.25 -12.47 0.05
N TYR A 160 -12.88 -11.72 -0.97
CA TYR A 160 -11.48 -11.57 -1.38
C TYR A 160 -10.62 -10.89 -0.29
N SER A 161 -11.15 -9.88 0.40
CA SER A 161 -10.44 -9.24 1.51
C SER A 161 -10.17 -10.21 2.66
N ALA A 162 -11.07 -11.16 2.93
CA ALA A 162 -10.86 -12.21 3.92
C ALA A 162 -9.71 -13.16 3.51
N VAL A 163 -9.60 -13.50 2.22
CA VAL A 163 -8.48 -14.29 1.68
C VAL A 163 -7.15 -13.55 1.88
N LEU A 164 -7.09 -12.25 1.52
CA LEU A 164 -5.87 -11.45 1.67
C LEU A 164 -5.43 -11.33 3.14
N LYS A 165 -6.40 -11.17 4.05
CA LYS A 165 -6.11 -11.10 5.49
C LYS A 165 -5.50 -12.41 6.00
N LEU A 166 -6.08 -13.54 5.63
CA LEU A 166 -5.59 -14.86 6.05
C LEU A 166 -4.21 -15.16 5.45
N ARG A 167 -3.96 -14.82 4.19
CA ARG A 167 -2.62 -14.95 3.57
C ARG A 167 -1.59 -14.12 4.32
N LYS A 168 -1.91 -12.87 4.65
CA LYS A 168 -1.01 -12.00 5.42
C LYS A 168 -0.73 -12.54 6.84
N GLU A 169 -1.73 -13.11 7.52
CA GLU A 169 -1.56 -13.75 8.82
C GLU A 169 -0.65 -15.00 8.70
N MET A 170 -0.81 -15.80 7.67
CA MET A 170 0.06 -16.96 7.41
C MET A 170 1.50 -16.54 7.11
N ASP A 171 1.70 -15.55 6.24
CA ASP A 171 3.04 -15.06 5.90
C ASP A 171 3.80 -14.53 7.12
N ALA A 172 3.08 -13.89 8.06
CA ALA A 172 3.66 -13.40 9.31
C ALA A 172 4.10 -14.53 10.27
N LEU A 173 3.54 -15.73 10.14
CA LEU A 173 3.87 -16.92 10.97
C LEU A 173 4.85 -17.88 10.27
N THR A 174 5.14 -17.66 8.99
CA THR A 174 6.05 -18.54 8.22
C THR A 174 7.49 -18.14 8.50
N MET A 175 8.14 -18.83 9.46
CA MET A 175 9.60 -18.86 9.57
C MET A 175 10.16 -19.86 8.56
N ASP A 176 11.41 -19.65 8.14
CA ASP A 176 12.14 -20.68 7.38
C ASP A 176 12.20 -21.98 8.21
N GLU A 177 11.70 -23.07 7.64
CA GLU A 177 11.55 -24.36 8.31
C GLU A 177 12.89 -24.88 8.84
N GLY A 178 14.00 -24.59 8.14
CA GLY A 178 15.35 -24.92 8.57
C GLY A 178 15.83 -24.09 9.77
N GLU A 179 15.46 -22.83 9.84
CA GLU A 179 15.79 -21.94 10.96
C GLU A 179 14.96 -22.30 12.21
N LYS A 180 13.69 -22.61 12.00
CA LYS A 180 12.78 -23.09 13.04
C LYS A 180 13.27 -24.37 13.71
N LEU A 181 13.60 -25.42 12.92
CA LEU A 181 14.11 -26.68 13.45
C LEU A 181 15.39 -26.48 14.29
N ARG A 182 16.36 -25.72 13.80
CA ARG A 182 17.59 -25.39 14.53
C ARG A 182 17.29 -24.66 15.84
N ARG A 183 16.34 -23.73 15.82
CA ARG A 183 15.96 -22.99 17.02
C ARG A 183 15.30 -23.88 18.04
N MET A 184 14.38 -24.75 17.63
CA MET A 184 13.75 -25.74 18.52
C MET A 184 14.76 -26.72 19.14
N GLU A 185 15.67 -27.26 18.33
CA GLU A 185 16.73 -28.16 18.83
C GLU A 185 17.62 -27.45 19.87
N THR A 186 18.01 -26.21 19.58
CA THR A 186 18.80 -25.38 20.50
C THR A 186 18.05 -25.13 21.80
N LEU A 187 16.79 -24.73 21.75
CA LEU A 187 15.98 -24.50 22.95
C LEU A 187 15.78 -25.79 23.77
N ARG A 188 15.45 -26.88 23.12
CA ARG A 188 15.32 -28.20 23.80
C ARG A 188 16.61 -28.62 24.53
N TYR A 189 17.77 -28.45 23.89
CA TYR A 189 19.05 -28.72 24.50
C TYR A 189 19.30 -27.82 25.72
N GLN A 190 19.08 -26.52 25.61
CA GLN A 190 19.26 -25.53 26.68
C GLN A 190 18.35 -25.82 27.87
N ILE A 191 17.07 -26.09 27.60
CA ILE A 191 16.08 -26.44 28.63
C ILE A 191 16.52 -27.69 29.37
N ALA A 192 16.88 -28.76 28.64
CA ALA A 192 17.30 -30.02 29.25
C ALA A 192 18.60 -29.88 30.07
N GLU A 193 19.56 -29.06 29.61
CA GLU A 193 20.82 -28.80 30.34
C GLU A 193 20.54 -28.07 31.66
N ILE A 194 19.65 -27.08 31.69
CA ILE A 194 19.33 -26.32 32.90
C ILE A 194 18.46 -27.16 33.86
N GLU A 195 17.44 -27.85 33.33
CA GLU A 195 16.56 -28.70 34.17
C GLU A 195 17.33 -29.82 34.86
N LYS A 196 18.28 -30.46 34.15
CA LYS A 196 19.15 -31.51 34.72
C LYS A 196 19.97 -31.01 35.91
N ALA A 197 20.26 -29.73 35.98
CA ALA A 197 21.02 -29.13 37.05
C ALA A 197 20.23 -28.89 38.33
N GLU A 198 18.87 -28.92 38.28
CA GLU A 198 17.96 -28.74 39.42
C GLU A 198 18.32 -27.55 40.31
N LEU A 199 18.55 -26.38 39.68
CA LEU A 199 18.99 -25.17 40.38
C LEU A 199 17.90 -24.62 41.30
N GLN A 200 18.32 -24.03 42.44
CA GLN A 200 17.46 -23.32 43.36
C GLN A 200 17.81 -21.84 43.40
N VAL A 201 16.79 -20.97 43.64
CA VAL A 201 17.00 -19.53 43.76
C VAL A 201 17.92 -19.24 44.96
N GLY A 202 18.99 -18.49 44.76
CA GLY A 202 19.96 -18.14 45.82
C GLY A 202 20.92 -19.25 46.22
N GLU A 203 20.92 -20.40 45.51
CA GLU A 203 21.78 -21.52 45.80
C GLU A 203 23.26 -21.15 45.67
N ASP A 204 23.63 -20.40 44.64
CA ASP A 204 24.98 -19.93 44.39
C ASP A 204 25.53 -19.07 45.54
N GLU A 205 24.74 -18.15 46.05
CA GLU A 205 25.16 -17.29 47.17
C GLU A 205 25.33 -18.11 48.45
N THR A 206 24.40 -19.00 48.73
CA THR A 206 24.40 -19.85 49.92
C THR A 206 25.62 -20.77 49.90
N LEU A 207 25.89 -21.42 48.79
CA LEU A 207 27.04 -22.30 48.63
C LEU A 207 28.37 -21.54 48.67
N GLU A 208 28.46 -20.36 48.10
CA GLU A 208 29.67 -19.54 48.19
C GLU A 208 29.97 -19.05 49.61
N GLN A 209 28.94 -18.68 50.37
CA GLN A 209 29.12 -18.35 51.79
C GLN A 209 29.59 -19.56 52.59
N ARG A 210 28.97 -20.73 52.37
CA ARG A 210 29.34 -21.96 53.05
C ARG A 210 30.78 -22.40 52.70
N ARG A 211 31.16 -22.32 51.40
CA ARG A 211 32.53 -22.59 50.96
C ARG A 211 33.55 -21.71 51.67
N LYS A 212 33.31 -20.40 51.79
CA LYS A 212 34.24 -19.48 52.48
C LYS A 212 34.42 -19.83 53.95
N LEU A 213 33.34 -20.26 54.62
CA LEU A 213 33.39 -20.70 56.00
C LEU A 213 34.24 -21.99 56.13
N LEU A 214 34.01 -22.98 55.29
CA LEU A 214 34.75 -24.26 55.29
C LEU A 214 36.22 -24.08 54.93
N GLN A 215 36.54 -23.24 53.91
CA GLN A 215 37.93 -22.93 53.58
C GLN A 215 38.68 -22.18 54.70
N SER A 216 37.94 -21.40 55.50
CA SER A 216 38.52 -20.77 56.68
C SER A 216 38.74 -21.79 57.79
N ALA A 217 37.81 -22.72 58.00
CA ALA A 217 37.95 -23.83 58.95
C ALA A 217 39.09 -24.80 58.58
N GLU A 218 39.22 -25.10 57.26
CA GLU A 218 40.39 -25.90 56.72
C GLU A 218 41.73 -25.27 57.13
N LYS A 219 41.94 -23.99 56.86
CA LYS A 219 43.14 -23.26 57.22
C LYS A 219 43.40 -23.23 58.73
N ILE A 220 42.32 -23.13 59.52
CA ILE A 220 42.42 -23.20 60.98
C ILE A 220 42.83 -24.62 61.41
N ALA A 221 42.22 -25.69 60.84
CA ALA A 221 42.51 -27.06 61.11
C ALA A 221 43.99 -27.43 60.77
N ASP A 222 44.47 -27.01 59.60
CA ASP A 222 45.84 -27.16 59.16
C ASP A 222 46.81 -26.48 60.14
N GLY A 223 46.53 -25.20 60.47
CA GLY A 223 47.39 -24.51 61.46
C GLY A 223 47.36 -25.12 62.85
N MET A 224 46.23 -25.69 63.27
CA MET A 224 46.14 -26.44 64.54
C MET A 224 46.89 -27.76 64.47
N ASN A 225 46.82 -28.51 63.37
CA ASN A 225 47.57 -29.72 63.16
C ASN A 225 49.07 -29.44 63.20
N ASP A 226 49.51 -28.41 62.47
CA ASP A 226 50.91 -27.97 62.50
C ASP A 226 51.37 -27.59 63.93
N ALA A 227 50.53 -26.91 64.69
CA ALA A 227 50.82 -26.54 66.07
C ALA A 227 50.87 -27.74 66.99
N VAL A 228 49.97 -28.72 66.83
CA VAL A 228 49.99 -29.98 67.58
C VAL A 228 51.28 -30.80 67.29
N GLU A 229 51.61 -30.90 65.97
CA GLU A 229 52.86 -31.64 65.56
C GLU A 229 54.11 -31.00 66.14
N ASN A 230 54.21 -29.67 66.10
CA ASN A 230 55.35 -28.96 66.67
C ASN A 230 55.46 -29.07 68.23
N LEU A 231 54.32 -29.10 68.91
CA LEU A 231 54.25 -29.13 70.37
C LEU A 231 54.35 -30.53 70.92
N TYR A 232 53.63 -31.49 70.33
CA TYR A 232 53.58 -32.89 70.81
C TYR A 232 54.54 -33.79 70.11
N GLY A 233 54.90 -33.53 68.88
CA GLY A 233 55.71 -34.40 68.02
C GLY A 233 54.84 -35.19 67.05
N GLY A 234 55.48 -35.63 65.94
CA GLY A 234 54.91 -36.52 64.93
C GLY A 234 55.57 -37.88 64.95
N ASP A 235 55.25 -38.71 63.94
CA ASP A 235 55.79 -40.07 63.83
C ASP A 235 57.32 -40.13 63.76
N ASP A 236 57.97 -39.08 63.18
CA ASP A 236 59.41 -39.02 62.97
C ASP A 236 60.14 -37.85 63.70
N THR A 237 59.41 -37.05 64.46
CA THR A 237 59.92 -35.79 65.08
C THR A 237 59.52 -35.66 66.55
N ASP A 238 60.52 -35.31 67.39
CA ASP A 238 60.26 -34.99 68.80
C ASP A 238 59.66 -33.59 68.91
N GLY A 239 58.51 -33.47 69.56
CA GLY A 239 57.85 -32.14 69.82
C GLY A 239 58.57 -31.41 70.96
N ALA A 240 58.15 -30.11 71.09
CA ALA A 240 58.71 -29.22 72.09
C ALA A 240 58.56 -29.75 73.51
N THR A 241 57.47 -30.42 73.85
CA THR A 241 57.27 -31.06 75.16
C THR A 241 58.29 -32.19 75.42
N ALA A 242 58.58 -33.00 74.44
CA ALA A 242 59.59 -34.05 74.53
C ALA A 242 61.01 -33.51 74.69
N MET A 243 61.32 -32.43 73.89
CA MET A 243 62.63 -31.76 73.98
C MET A 243 62.84 -31.09 75.35
N LEU A 244 61.82 -30.44 75.88
CA LEU A 244 61.84 -29.81 77.18
C LEU A 244 62.00 -30.87 78.31
N SER A 245 61.32 -32.01 78.18
CA SER A 245 61.46 -33.13 79.11
C SER A 245 62.90 -33.71 79.13
N MET A 246 63.52 -33.83 77.92
CA MET A 246 64.92 -34.24 77.82
C MET A 246 65.86 -33.21 78.47
N ALA A 247 65.59 -31.94 78.29
CA ALA A 247 66.39 -30.87 78.92
C ALA A 247 66.22 -30.86 80.46
N GLU A 248 65.00 -31.01 80.93
CA GLU A 248 64.73 -31.15 82.39
C GLU A 248 65.48 -32.32 83.03
N ARG A 249 65.37 -33.49 82.38
CA ARG A 249 66.09 -34.69 82.85
C ARG A 249 67.62 -34.51 82.87
N ALA A 250 68.15 -33.80 81.90
CA ALA A 250 69.61 -33.55 81.86
C ALA A 250 70.03 -32.62 83.00
N LEU A 251 69.25 -31.52 83.24
CA LEU A 251 69.51 -30.59 84.35
C LEU A 251 69.27 -31.21 85.75
N SER A 252 68.25 -32.03 85.89
CA SER A 252 67.98 -32.77 87.15
C SER A 252 69.15 -33.60 87.66
N LYS A 253 69.89 -34.22 86.71
CA LYS A 253 71.09 -35.01 87.10
C LYS A 253 72.24 -34.17 87.69
N ILE A 254 72.29 -32.90 87.35
CA ILE A 254 73.42 -32.01 87.76
C ILE A 254 72.95 -30.90 88.74
N ALA A 255 71.65 -30.71 88.99
CA ALA A 255 71.07 -29.66 89.90
C ALA A 255 71.67 -29.73 91.31
N LYS A 256 72.03 -30.91 91.78
CA LYS A 256 72.61 -31.14 93.12
C LYS A 256 74.01 -30.52 93.28
N PHE A 257 74.65 -30.09 92.18
CA PHE A 257 76.07 -29.60 92.24
C PHE A 257 76.18 -28.05 92.27
N SER A 258 75.12 -27.31 92.05
CA SER A 258 75.12 -25.84 92.08
C SER A 258 73.70 -25.32 92.26
N ASP A 259 73.51 -24.32 93.12
CA ASP A 259 72.21 -23.63 93.35
C ASP A 259 71.75 -22.95 92.09
N ASP A 260 72.62 -22.39 91.26
CA ASP A 260 72.24 -21.74 89.95
C ASP A 260 71.69 -22.79 88.98
N ILE A 261 72.26 -24.05 88.99
CA ILE A 261 71.73 -25.11 88.11
C ILE A 261 70.38 -25.64 88.64
N ALA A 262 70.20 -25.69 89.97
CA ALA A 262 68.91 -26.03 90.55
C ALA A 262 67.80 -25.05 90.16
N GLN A 263 68.07 -23.73 90.17
CA GLN A 263 67.12 -22.68 89.65
C GLN A 263 66.84 -22.81 88.17
N LEU A 264 67.85 -23.18 87.37
CA LEU A 264 67.61 -23.43 85.92
C LEU A 264 66.79 -24.67 85.69
N HIS A 265 66.98 -25.75 86.46
CA HIS A 265 66.16 -26.96 86.43
C HIS A 265 64.66 -26.62 86.74
N GLU A 266 64.37 -25.86 87.83
CA GLU A 266 62.99 -25.40 88.14
C GLU A 266 62.36 -24.61 87.02
N LYS A 267 63.09 -23.68 86.39
CA LYS A 267 62.57 -22.89 85.25
C LYS A 267 62.26 -23.74 84.04
N VAL A 268 63.09 -24.76 83.73
CA VAL A 268 62.86 -25.67 82.60
C VAL A 268 61.70 -26.63 82.92
N ALA A 269 61.55 -27.05 84.18
CA ALA A 269 60.39 -27.83 84.61
C ALA A 269 59.11 -27.06 84.51
N ASP A 270 59.08 -25.77 84.93
CA ASP A 270 57.93 -24.90 84.77
C ASP A 270 57.59 -24.70 83.29
N LEU A 271 58.57 -24.48 82.39
CA LEU A 271 58.33 -24.35 80.95
C LEU A 271 57.78 -25.65 80.34
N MET A 272 58.26 -26.80 80.82
CA MET A 272 57.73 -28.10 80.35
C MET A 272 56.26 -28.29 80.70
N TYR A 273 55.87 -27.99 81.97
CA TYR A 273 54.48 -28.06 82.37
C TYR A 273 53.59 -27.08 81.65
N GLN A 274 54.08 -25.87 81.42
CA GLN A 274 53.37 -24.86 80.62
C GLN A 274 53.21 -25.34 79.17
N ALA A 275 54.24 -25.94 78.56
CA ALA A 275 54.16 -26.47 77.19
C ALA A 275 53.15 -27.63 77.08
N GLU A 276 53.12 -28.56 78.12
CA GLU A 276 52.13 -29.60 78.17
C GLU A 276 50.72 -29.11 78.28
N ASP A 277 50.46 -28.08 79.13
CA ASP A 277 49.15 -27.47 79.27
C ASP A 277 48.70 -26.78 77.99
N VAL A 278 49.59 -26.02 77.32
CA VAL A 278 49.24 -25.33 76.03
C VAL A 278 49.01 -26.42 74.97
N SER A 279 49.82 -27.47 74.91
CA SER A 279 49.61 -28.55 73.95
C SER A 279 48.26 -29.22 74.10
N ARG A 280 47.79 -29.41 75.32
CA ARG A 280 46.46 -29.97 75.60
C ARG A 280 45.37 -29.03 75.15
N LEU A 281 45.47 -27.72 75.42
CA LEU A 281 44.51 -26.72 74.98
C LEU A 281 44.39 -26.63 73.46
N VAL A 282 45.55 -26.78 72.74
CA VAL A 282 45.52 -26.76 71.28
C VAL A 282 44.87 -28.03 70.73
N LEU A 283 45.13 -29.20 71.35
CA LEU A 283 44.46 -30.46 71.01
C LEU A 283 42.96 -30.40 71.20
N ASP A 284 42.51 -29.92 72.38
CA ASP A 284 41.07 -29.74 72.64
C ASP A 284 40.40 -28.80 71.68
N ALA A 285 41.05 -27.67 71.37
CA ALA A 285 40.52 -26.68 70.38
C ALA A 285 40.48 -27.23 68.93
N ARG A 286 41.47 -28.10 68.59
CA ARG A 286 41.47 -28.80 67.28
C ARG A 286 40.29 -29.75 67.16
N ASP A 287 40.07 -30.56 68.24
CA ASP A 287 39.02 -31.60 68.24
C ASP A 287 37.61 -31.03 68.32
N GLU A 288 37.45 -29.77 68.76
CA GLU A 288 36.21 -29.01 68.69
C GLU A 288 35.91 -28.45 67.28
N LEU A 289 36.88 -28.36 66.34
CA LEU A 289 36.67 -27.86 64.99
C LEU A 289 35.87 -28.87 64.16
N SER A 290 34.61 -28.50 63.81
CA SER A 290 33.76 -29.26 62.87
C SER A 290 34.12 -28.92 61.45
N TYR A 291 35.13 -29.51 60.86
CA TYR A 291 35.54 -29.41 59.45
C TYR A 291 35.30 -30.75 58.75
N SER A 292 34.65 -30.68 57.56
CA SER A 292 34.48 -31.85 56.70
C SER A 292 34.99 -31.54 55.29
N GLU A 293 36.04 -32.19 54.89
CA GLU A 293 36.64 -32.14 53.56
C GLU A 293 35.65 -32.61 52.48
N GLU A 294 34.89 -33.68 52.78
CA GLU A 294 33.84 -34.20 51.89
C GLU A 294 32.75 -33.20 51.59
N GLU A 295 32.36 -32.36 52.60
CA GLU A 295 31.38 -31.29 52.40
C GLU A 295 31.93 -30.18 51.51
N LEU A 296 33.21 -29.81 51.70
CA LEU A 296 33.84 -28.79 50.84
C LEU A 296 33.94 -29.25 49.39
N ASP A 297 34.40 -30.48 49.14
CA ASP A 297 34.48 -31.08 47.81
C ASP A 297 33.10 -31.15 47.13
N ALA A 298 32.06 -31.52 47.87
CA ALA A 298 30.71 -31.56 47.34
C ALA A 298 30.20 -30.15 46.92
N ILE A 299 30.47 -29.13 47.75
CA ILE A 299 30.14 -27.75 47.44
C ILE A 299 30.89 -27.22 46.21
N GLU A 300 32.21 -27.50 46.13
CA GLU A 300 33.02 -27.07 44.98
C GLU A 300 32.54 -27.72 43.68
N SER A 301 32.25 -29.03 43.71
CA SER A 301 31.69 -29.76 42.58
C SER A 301 30.33 -29.17 42.15
N ARG A 302 29.49 -28.80 43.10
CA ARG A 302 28.17 -28.16 42.80
C ARG A 302 28.33 -26.77 42.24
N LEU A 303 29.23 -25.97 42.81
CA LEU A 303 29.54 -24.62 42.32
C LEU A 303 30.14 -24.65 40.90
N ASP A 304 30.94 -25.65 40.56
CA ASP A 304 31.48 -25.81 39.20
C ASP A 304 30.36 -26.03 38.15
N VAL A 305 29.33 -26.80 38.49
CA VAL A 305 28.13 -26.97 37.66
C VAL A 305 27.41 -25.62 37.48
N ILE A 306 27.18 -24.92 38.60
CA ILE A 306 26.50 -23.60 38.57
C ILE A 306 27.32 -22.61 37.75
N HIS A 307 28.63 -22.52 37.92
CA HIS A 307 29.52 -21.62 37.17
C HIS A 307 29.49 -21.91 35.65
N LYS A 308 29.42 -23.18 35.24
CA LYS A 308 29.29 -23.57 33.82
C LYS A 308 27.98 -23.02 33.22
N LEU A 309 26.89 -23.13 33.96
CA LEU A 309 25.57 -22.62 33.53
C LEU A 309 25.52 -21.09 33.53
N ARG A 310 26.12 -20.45 34.55
CA ARG A 310 26.22 -18.99 34.64
C ARG A 310 26.89 -18.36 33.42
N ARG A 311 27.96 -18.97 32.90
CA ARG A 311 28.65 -18.49 31.69
C ARG A 311 27.79 -18.53 30.43
N LYS A 312 26.74 -19.35 30.41
CA LYS A 312 25.88 -19.54 29.22
C LYS A 312 24.57 -18.81 29.32
N TYR A 313 23.95 -18.75 30.49
CA TYR A 313 22.52 -18.46 30.62
C TYR A 313 22.16 -17.29 31.54
N GLY A 314 23.07 -16.88 32.46
CA GLY A 314 22.77 -15.76 33.35
C GLY A 314 23.82 -15.56 34.42
N ALA A 315 23.80 -14.43 35.13
CA ALA A 315 24.80 -14.10 36.15
C ALA A 315 24.53 -14.77 37.51
N THR A 316 23.30 -15.15 37.80
CA THR A 316 22.85 -15.78 39.05
C THR A 316 22.00 -17.01 38.75
N CYS A 317 21.76 -17.86 39.77
CA CYS A 317 20.81 -18.97 39.65
C CYS A 317 19.39 -18.49 39.28
N GLU A 318 18.98 -17.33 39.78
CA GLU A 318 17.68 -16.72 39.44
C GLU A 318 17.60 -16.31 37.98
N ASP A 319 18.67 -15.68 37.42
CA ASP A 319 18.72 -15.31 36.00
C ASP A 319 18.64 -16.54 35.08
N ILE A 320 19.30 -17.65 35.49
CA ILE A 320 19.27 -18.91 34.72
C ILE A 320 17.85 -19.50 34.72
N LEU A 321 17.17 -19.48 35.85
CA LEU A 321 15.77 -19.95 35.95
C LEU A 321 14.82 -19.07 35.16
N GLN A 322 15.01 -17.73 35.17
CA GLN A 322 14.24 -16.81 34.30
C GLN A 322 14.51 -17.07 32.82
N TYR A 323 15.76 -17.40 32.46
CA TYR A 323 16.10 -17.80 31.09
C TYR A 323 15.38 -19.09 30.70
N LEU A 324 15.36 -20.09 31.62
CA LEU A 324 14.64 -21.35 31.41
C LEU A 324 13.17 -21.12 31.10
N ASP A 325 12.49 -20.27 31.89
CA ASP A 325 11.08 -19.94 31.66
C ASP A 325 10.83 -19.27 30.31
N LYS A 326 11.71 -18.34 29.92
CA LYS A 326 11.65 -17.70 28.60
C LYS A 326 11.88 -18.69 27.47
N ALA A 327 12.85 -19.60 27.62
CA ALA A 327 13.16 -20.62 26.63
C ALA A 327 11.98 -21.61 26.45
N LYS A 328 11.30 -21.99 27.55
CA LYS A 328 10.10 -22.82 27.51
C LYS A 328 8.95 -22.10 26.78
N GLN A 329 8.68 -20.84 27.12
CA GLN A 329 7.65 -20.04 26.47
C GLN A 329 7.92 -19.88 24.96
N GLU A 330 9.17 -19.67 24.57
CA GLU A 330 9.55 -19.56 23.16
C GLU A 330 9.37 -20.91 22.43
N LEU A 331 9.76 -22.02 23.04
CA LEU A 331 9.58 -23.37 22.47
C LEU A 331 8.09 -23.68 22.28
N ASP A 332 7.28 -23.45 23.31
CA ASP A 332 5.82 -23.63 23.24
C ASP A 332 5.21 -22.76 22.14
N ALA A 333 5.62 -21.50 22.02
CA ALA A 333 5.13 -20.60 20.98
C ALA A 333 5.45 -21.13 19.57
N ILE A 334 6.62 -21.71 19.37
CA ILE A 334 7.02 -22.32 18.10
C ILE A 334 6.23 -23.60 17.81
N GLU A 335 6.02 -24.46 18.81
CA GLU A 335 5.26 -25.71 18.65
C GLU A 335 3.77 -25.46 18.39
N PHE A 336 3.17 -24.48 19.08
CA PHE A 336 1.78 -24.07 18.85
C PHE A 336 1.57 -23.31 17.53
N ALA A 337 2.63 -22.68 16.97
CA ALA A 337 2.53 -21.98 15.69
C ALA A 337 2.17 -22.94 14.55
N ASP A 338 2.59 -24.20 14.59
CA ASP A 338 2.25 -25.20 13.58
C ASP A 338 0.77 -25.58 13.61
N ASP A 339 0.21 -25.82 14.78
CA ASP A 339 -1.22 -26.09 14.94
C ASP A 339 -2.06 -24.86 14.48
N HIS A 340 -1.55 -23.66 14.77
CA HIS A 340 -2.22 -22.42 14.33
C HIS A 340 -2.15 -22.26 12.81
N LEU A 341 -1.00 -22.56 12.21
CA LEU A 341 -0.78 -22.48 10.76
C LEU A 341 -1.67 -23.49 10.01
N GLU A 342 -1.83 -24.73 10.51
CA GLU A 342 -2.74 -25.72 9.94
C GLU A 342 -4.19 -25.27 10.02
N ARG A 343 -4.60 -24.66 11.12
CA ARG A 343 -5.96 -24.07 11.24
C ARG A 343 -6.17 -22.89 10.29
N LEU A 344 -5.14 -22.06 10.09
CA LEU A 344 -5.18 -20.95 9.14
C LEU A 344 -5.25 -21.46 7.71
N LYS A 345 -4.49 -22.50 7.33
CA LYS A 345 -4.58 -23.16 6.02
C LYS A 345 -6.01 -23.66 5.74
N GLY A 346 -6.64 -24.31 6.71
CA GLY A 346 -8.02 -24.77 6.58
C GLY A 346 -9.02 -23.61 6.40
N LYS A 347 -8.82 -22.50 7.14
CA LYS A 347 -9.64 -21.28 6.99
C LYS A 347 -9.41 -20.62 5.63
N LEU A 348 -8.15 -20.53 5.19
CA LEU A 348 -7.78 -19.96 3.89
C LEU A 348 -8.43 -20.74 2.75
N GLN A 349 -8.33 -22.06 2.76
CA GLN A 349 -8.94 -22.93 1.74
C GLN A 349 -10.45 -22.73 1.64
N LYS A 350 -11.13 -22.57 2.79
CA LYS A 350 -12.56 -22.26 2.83
C LYS A 350 -12.86 -20.87 2.27
N ALA A 351 -12.09 -19.86 2.68
CA ALA A 351 -12.25 -18.49 2.21
C ALA A 351 -11.97 -18.36 0.70
N GLU A 352 -10.95 -19.05 0.18
CA GLU A 352 -10.67 -19.10 -1.25
C GLU A 352 -11.81 -19.72 -2.02
N LYS A 353 -12.38 -20.82 -1.54
CA LYS A 353 -13.57 -21.43 -2.16
C LYS A 353 -14.74 -20.46 -2.19
N GLU A 354 -15.05 -19.78 -1.09
CA GLU A 354 -16.13 -18.78 -1.04
C GLU A 354 -15.87 -17.59 -1.99
N ALA A 355 -14.61 -17.15 -2.12
CA ALA A 355 -14.23 -16.10 -3.06
C ALA A 355 -14.37 -16.56 -4.52
N TRP A 356 -13.98 -17.80 -4.84
CA TRP A 356 -14.19 -18.40 -6.16
C TRP A 356 -15.66 -18.56 -6.51
N ASP A 357 -16.50 -19.02 -5.58
CA ASP A 357 -17.95 -19.13 -5.79
C ASP A 357 -18.57 -17.75 -6.10
N ALA A 358 -18.14 -16.71 -5.38
CA ALA A 358 -18.57 -15.33 -5.65
C ALA A 358 -18.05 -14.81 -7.00
N ALA A 359 -16.81 -15.14 -7.38
CA ALA A 359 -16.23 -14.80 -8.68
C ALA A 359 -16.98 -15.45 -9.83
N TYR A 360 -17.36 -16.72 -9.71
CA TYR A 360 -18.17 -17.42 -10.72
C TYR A 360 -19.59 -16.84 -10.84
N ALA A 361 -20.21 -16.43 -9.74
CA ALA A 361 -21.49 -15.74 -9.78
C ALA A 361 -21.38 -14.41 -10.54
N LEU A 362 -20.31 -13.64 -10.29
CA LEU A 362 -19.99 -12.40 -10.99
C LEU A 362 -19.73 -12.66 -12.48
N ARG A 363 -18.95 -13.67 -12.83
CA ARG A 363 -18.67 -14.09 -14.22
C ARG A 363 -19.94 -14.42 -14.99
N LYS A 364 -20.87 -15.14 -14.38
CA LYS A 364 -22.16 -15.46 -15.01
C LYS A 364 -22.97 -14.21 -15.34
N LEU A 365 -23.00 -13.24 -14.43
CA LEU A 365 -23.67 -11.95 -14.66
C LEU A 365 -22.97 -11.14 -15.74
N ARG A 366 -21.63 -11.08 -15.71
CA ARG A 366 -20.80 -10.44 -16.73
C ARG A 366 -21.04 -11.01 -18.11
N GLY A 367 -21.19 -12.34 -18.23
CA GLY A 367 -21.51 -13.01 -19.50
C GLY A 367 -22.87 -12.58 -20.07
N ALA A 368 -23.89 -12.50 -19.23
CA ALA A 368 -25.21 -11.99 -19.65
C ALA A 368 -25.15 -10.51 -20.07
N THR A 369 -24.40 -9.72 -19.32
CA THR A 369 -24.17 -8.31 -19.61
C THR A 369 -23.40 -8.10 -20.91
N ALA A 370 -22.36 -8.88 -21.14
CA ALA A 370 -21.58 -8.88 -22.38
C ALA A 370 -22.45 -9.16 -23.61
N ALA A 371 -23.33 -10.15 -23.53
CA ALA A 371 -24.28 -10.44 -24.60
C ALA A 371 -25.27 -9.30 -24.86
N SER A 372 -25.72 -8.61 -23.82
CA SER A 372 -26.58 -7.42 -23.93
C SER A 372 -25.84 -6.24 -24.54
N MET A 373 -24.63 -5.97 -24.05
CA MET A 373 -23.77 -4.89 -24.54
C MET A 373 -23.41 -5.10 -26.01
N SER A 374 -23.01 -6.31 -26.39
CA SER A 374 -22.69 -6.64 -27.78
C SER A 374 -23.85 -6.39 -28.73
N ARG A 375 -25.06 -6.82 -28.37
CA ARG A 375 -26.27 -6.56 -29.19
C ARG A 375 -26.54 -5.07 -29.37
N ARG A 376 -26.36 -4.28 -28.31
CA ARG A 376 -26.56 -2.83 -28.36
C ARG A 376 -25.53 -2.15 -29.24
N ILE A 377 -24.24 -2.51 -29.08
CA ILE A 377 -23.15 -1.99 -29.92
C ILE A 377 -23.42 -2.30 -31.40
N LEU A 378 -23.80 -3.53 -31.72
CA LEU A 378 -24.12 -3.90 -33.10
C LEU A 378 -25.33 -3.13 -33.65
N THR A 379 -26.35 -2.87 -32.84
CA THR A 379 -27.50 -2.03 -33.24
C THR A 379 -27.06 -0.60 -33.53
N GLU A 380 -26.22 -0.01 -32.69
CA GLU A 380 -25.66 1.32 -32.89
C GLU A 380 -24.80 1.42 -34.16
N LEU A 381 -23.94 0.41 -34.38
CA LEU A 381 -23.09 0.34 -35.58
C LEU A 381 -23.93 0.20 -36.87
N ALA A 382 -25.02 -0.55 -36.83
CA ALA A 382 -25.93 -0.66 -37.98
C ALA A 382 -26.57 0.71 -38.32
N GLN A 383 -26.92 1.52 -37.31
CA GLN A 383 -27.42 2.91 -37.51
C GLN A 383 -26.35 3.84 -38.11
N LEU A 384 -25.06 3.56 -37.84
CA LEU A 384 -23.93 4.31 -38.37
C LEU A 384 -23.41 3.79 -39.73
N ASP A 385 -24.26 3.07 -40.47
CA ASP A 385 -23.95 2.51 -41.81
C ASP A 385 -22.86 1.41 -41.76
N MET A 386 -22.83 0.63 -40.67
CA MET A 386 -21.92 -0.52 -40.46
C MET A 386 -22.68 -1.81 -40.07
N PRO A 387 -23.62 -2.30 -40.91
CA PRO A 387 -24.49 -3.43 -40.53
C PRO A 387 -23.79 -4.81 -40.55
N ARG A 388 -22.57 -4.88 -41.08
CA ARG A 388 -21.83 -6.16 -41.25
C ARG A 388 -20.77 -6.40 -40.19
N VAL A 389 -20.61 -5.47 -39.25
CA VAL A 389 -19.64 -5.58 -38.15
C VAL A 389 -20.01 -6.74 -37.24
N GLN A 390 -19.01 -7.44 -36.76
CA GLN A 390 -19.13 -8.44 -35.69
C GLN A 390 -18.40 -7.92 -34.45
N PHE A 391 -19.00 -8.12 -33.28
CA PHE A 391 -18.43 -7.71 -31.99
C PHE A 391 -18.66 -8.81 -30.95
N GLU A 392 -17.59 -9.16 -30.21
CA GLU A 392 -17.60 -10.20 -29.18
C GLU A 392 -16.79 -9.75 -27.97
N CYS A 393 -17.32 -10.00 -26.76
CA CYS A 393 -16.55 -9.90 -25.52
C CYS A 393 -16.00 -11.28 -25.17
N ARG A 394 -14.69 -11.44 -25.17
CA ARG A 394 -14.01 -12.69 -24.80
C ARG A 394 -13.55 -12.64 -23.36
N PHE A 395 -13.80 -13.73 -22.65
CA PHE A 395 -13.42 -13.90 -21.26
C PHE A 395 -12.27 -14.87 -21.15
N ALA A 396 -11.28 -14.55 -20.32
CA ALA A 396 -10.29 -15.51 -19.86
C ALA A 396 -10.31 -15.54 -18.33
N GLU A 397 -10.08 -16.74 -17.77
CA GLU A 397 -9.98 -16.93 -16.33
C GLU A 397 -8.59 -16.49 -15.85
N THR A 398 -8.55 -15.80 -14.73
CA THR A 398 -7.35 -15.30 -14.09
C THR A 398 -7.31 -15.71 -12.61
N GLU A 399 -6.24 -15.45 -11.92
CA GLU A 399 -6.21 -15.55 -10.46
C GLU A 399 -7.17 -14.55 -9.82
N LEU A 400 -7.55 -14.84 -8.57
CA LEU A 400 -8.38 -13.92 -7.78
C LEU A 400 -7.70 -12.57 -7.63
N SER A 401 -8.38 -11.51 -8.00
CA SER A 401 -7.92 -10.11 -7.94
C SER A 401 -8.97 -9.22 -7.28
N ALA A 402 -8.66 -7.95 -7.05
CA ALA A 402 -9.62 -6.99 -6.51
C ALA A 402 -10.89 -6.80 -7.37
N ASN A 403 -10.82 -7.18 -8.66
CA ASN A 403 -11.89 -7.02 -9.65
C ASN A 403 -12.54 -8.35 -10.08
N GLY A 404 -12.28 -9.45 -9.39
CA GLY A 404 -12.77 -10.77 -9.74
C GLY A 404 -11.66 -11.70 -10.24
N ALA A 405 -12.07 -12.78 -10.92
CA ALA A 405 -11.17 -13.77 -11.51
C ALA A 405 -11.30 -13.84 -13.04
N ASP A 406 -11.66 -12.73 -13.67
CA ASP A 406 -11.85 -12.61 -15.10
C ASP A 406 -10.99 -11.50 -15.69
N SER A 407 -10.45 -11.72 -16.89
CA SER A 407 -10.08 -10.67 -17.83
C SER A 407 -11.09 -10.68 -18.98
N VAL A 408 -11.35 -9.49 -19.53
CA VAL A 408 -12.28 -9.31 -20.65
C VAL A 408 -11.57 -8.54 -21.74
N ALA A 409 -11.65 -9.05 -22.97
CA ALA A 409 -11.14 -8.36 -24.15
C ALA A 409 -12.25 -8.22 -25.20
N PHE A 410 -12.33 -7.03 -25.81
CA PHE A 410 -13.27 -6.75 -26.89
C PHE A 410 -12.63 -7.10 -28.22
N TYR A 411 -13.32 -7.93 -28.98
CA TYR A 411 -12.94 -8.38 -30.30
C TYR A 411 -13.94 -7.89 -31.35
N MET A 412 -13.43 -7.49 -32.50
CA MET A 412 -14.27 -6.96 -33.57
C MET A 412 -13.74 -7.34 -34.94
N SER A 413 -14.65 -7.45 -35.90
CA SER A 413 -14.35 -7.45 -37.34
C SER A 413 -15.24 -6.41 -38.03
N ALA A 414 -14.64 -5.54 -38.82
CA ALA A 414 -15.36 -4.51 -39.58
C ALA A 414 -16.03 -5.06 -40.83
N ASN A 415 -15.49 -6.14 -41.42
CA ASN A 415 -15.91 -6.71 -42.70
C ASN A 415 -16.44 -8.14 -42.53
N ALA A 416 -17.47 -8.49 -43.31
CA ALA A 416 -18.00 -9.83 -43.33
C ALA A 416 -16.95 -10.81 -43.90
N GLY A 417 -16.68 -11.89 -43.16
CA GLY A 417 -15.74 -12.94 -43.57
C GLY A 417 -14.29 -12.73 -43.09
N GLU A 418 -13.98 -11.63 -42.38
CA GLU A 418 -12.71 -11.45 -41.69
C GLU A 418 -12.78 -12.02 -40.26
N ASP A 419 -11.64 -12.50 -39.78
CA ASP A 419 -11.50 -12.96 -38.40
C ASP A 419 -11.66 -11.83 -37.39
N LEU A 420 -12.27 -12.14 -36.24
CA LEU A 420 -12.34 -11.23 -35.12
C LEU A 420 -10.95 -10.94 -34.58
N LYS A 421 -10.58 -9.68 -34.48
CA LYS A 421 -9.31 -9.19 -33.93
C LYS A 421 -9.55 -8.35 -32.67
N PRO A 422 -8.58 -8.27 -31.75
CA PRO A 422 -8.67 -7.33 -30.65
C PRO A 422 -8.99 -5.92 -31.15
N LEU A 423 -9.82 -5.18 -30.41
CA LEU A 423 -10.25 -3.84 -30.79
C LEU A 423 -9.07 -2.91 -31.11
N SER A 424 -7.96 -3.06 -30.39
CA SER A 424 -6.70 -2.32 -30.60
C SER A 424 -6.02 -2.56 -31.96
N LYS A 425 -6.40 -3.63 -32.69
CA LYS A 425 -5.86 -4.01 -34.00
C LYS A 425 -6.84 -3.78 -35.17
N VAL A 426 -8.00 -3.18 -34.91
CA VAL A 426 -8.96 -2.84 -35.95
C VAL A 426 -8.53 -1.54 -36.61
N ALA A 427 -8.19 -1.60 -37.88
CA ALA A 427 -7.47 -0.55 -38.58
C ALA A 427 -8.29 0.08 -39.71
N SER A 428 -9.02 1.18 -39.44
CA SER A 428 -9.29 2.21 -40.45
C SER A 428 -9.80 3.49 -39.77
N GLY A 429 -9.27 4.66 -40.10
CA GLY A 429 -9.56 5.91 -39.39
C GLY A 429 -11.05 6.24 -39.29
N GLY A 430 -11.81 6.18 -40.40
CA GLY A 430 -13.24 6.52 -40.40
C GLY A 430 -14.16 5.43 -39.82
N GLU A 431 -13.79 4.16 -39.94
CA GLU A 431 -14.54 3.05 -39.31
C GLU A 431 -14.32 3.09 -37.82
N LEU A 432 -13.09 3.35 -37.39
CA LEU A 432 -12.72 3.45 -35.99
C LEU A 432 -13.49 4.57 -35.27
N ALA A 433 -13.60 5.75 -35.88
CA ALA A 433 -14.38 6.86 -35.31
C ALA A 433 -15.85 6.48 -35.07
N ARG A 434 -16.48 5.75 -36.01
CA ARG A 434 -17.86 5.27 -35.88
C ARG A 434 -18.02 4.19 -34.82
N ILE A 435 -17.06 3.25 -34.74
CA ILE A 435 -17.00 2.22 -33.71
C ILE A 435 -16.91 2.87 -32.33
N MET A 436 -16.01 3.83 -32.18
CA MET A 436 -15.82 4.58 -30.93
C MET A 436 -17.10 5.34 -30.55
N LEU A 437 -17.75 6.00 -31.49
CA LEU A 437 -19.01 6.68 -31.25
C LEU A 437 -20.11 5.72 -30.78
N ALA A 438 -20.25 4.57 -31.46
CA ALA A 438 -21.24 3.55 -31.09
C ALA A 438 -21.00 2.99 -29.69
N MET A 439 -19.77 2.62 -29.38
CA MET A 439 -19.40 2.09 -28.07
C MET A 439 -19.61 3.14 -26.96
N LYS A 440 -19.16 4.35 -27.17
CA LYS A 440 -19.31 5.44 -26.22
C LYS A 440 -20.78 5.79 -25.99
N ASN A 441 -21.59 5.78 -27.04
CA ASN A 441 -23.03 6.00 -26.90
C ASN A 441 -23.69 4.92 -26.03
N VAL A 442 -23.36 3.66 -26.25
CA VAL A 442 -23.88 2.53 -25.44
C VAL A 442 -23.45 2.63 -23.98
N LEU A 443 -22.21 3.02 -23.72
CA LEU A 443 -21.68 3.20 -22.36
C LEU A 443 -22.31 4.43 -21.69
N ALA A 444 -22.44 5.56 -22.42
CA ALA A 444 -22.97 6.81 -21.89
C ALA A 444 -24.47 6.76 -21.56
N GLU A 445 -25.26 5.85 -22.12
CA GLU A 445 -26.70 5.75 -21.80
C GLU A 445 -26.96 5.44 -20.32
N LYS A 446 -26.06 4.71 -19.66
CA LYS A 446 -26.17 4.41 -18.23
C LYS A 446 -25.41 5.37 -17.33
N ASP A 447 -24.57 6.23 -17.93
CA ASP A 447 -23.88 7.28 -17.19
C ASP A 447 -24.88 8.38 -16.77
N GLN A 448 -24.84 8.75 -15.50
CA GLN A 448 -25.63 9.85 -14.95
C GLN A 448 -25.13 11.23 -15.40
N VAL A 449 -24.07 11.27 -16.22
CA VAL A 449 -23.46 12.50 -16.71
C VAL A 449 -24.41 13.20 -17.70
N SER A 450 -24.66 14.48 -17.44
CA SER A 450 -25.61 15.26 -18.20
C SER A 450 -25.03 15.94 -19.46
N THR A 451 -23.70 16.03 -19.58
CA THR A 451 -23.01 16.71 -20.67
C THR A 451 -21.97 15.79 -21.33
N LEU A 452 -22.05 15.63 -22.64
CA LEU A 452 -21.13 14.88 -23.47
C LEU A 452 -20.40 15.82 -24.43
N ILE A 453 -19.10 15.73 -24.52
CA ILE A 453 -18.27 16.48 -25.46
C ILE A 453 -17.68 15.52 -26.47
N PHE A 454 -17.88 15.80 -27.76
CA PHE A 454 -17.31 15.01 -28.85
C PHE A 454 -16.31 15.87 -29.62
N ASP A 455 -15.04 15.52 -29.51
CA ASP A 455 -13.95 16.12 -30.29
C ASP A 455 -13.47 15.13 -31.36
N GLU A 456 -13.22 15.61 -32.58
CA GLU A 456 -12.74 14.83 -33.73
C GLU A 456 -13.62 13.63 -34.12
N VAL A 457 -14.93 13.65 -33.78
CA VAL A 457 -15.87 12.59 -34.15
C VAL A 457 -16.09 12.48 -35.67
N ASP A 458 -15.70 13.51 -36.39
CA ASP A 458 -15.78 13.65 -37.84
C ASP A 458 -14.50 13.25 -38.59
N THR A 459 -13.45 12.84 -37.89
CA THR A 459 -12.19 12.41 -38.49
C THR A 459 -12.40 11.15 -39.36
N GLY A 460 -12.10 11.25 -40.66
CA GLY A 460 -12.25 10.14 -41.60
C GLY A 460 -13.69 9.77 -41.96
N VAL A 461 -14.66 10.59 -41.58
CA VAL A 461 -16.07 10.39 -41.90
C VAL A 461 -16.53 11.41 -42.96
N SER A 462 -17.29 10.99 -43.96
CA SER A 462 -17.78 11.86 -45.02
C SER A 462 -19.12 11.39 -45.57
N GLY A 463 -19.80 12.28 -46.34
CA GLY A 463 -21.01 11.96 -47.08
C GLY A 463 -22.13 11.39 -46.22
N ARG A 464 -22.64 10.22 -46.59
CA ARG A 464 -23.75 9.54 -45.91
C ARG A 464 -23.44 9.15 -44.47
N ALA A 465 -22.19 8.73 -44.19
CA ALA A 465 -21.78 8.37 -42.86
C ALA A 465 -21.78 9.59 -41.91
N ALA A 466 -21.34 10.77 -42.40
CA ALA A 466 -21.41 12.03 -41.65
C ALA A 466 -22.84 12.42 -41.28
N GLN A 467 -23.78 12.22 -42.21
CA GLN A 467 -25.21 12.44 -41.96
C GLN A 467 -25.72 11.52 -40.82
N LYS A 468 -25.37 10.23 -40.86
CA LYS A 468 -25.78 9.28 -39.80
C LYS A 468 -25.18 9.60 -38.43
N VAL A 469 -23.93 10.05 -38.40
CA VAL A 469 -23.29 10.52 -37.16
C VAL A 469 -24.04 11.75 -36.62
N ALA A 470 -24.38 12.71 -37.47
CA ALA A 470 -25.10 13.92 -37.08
C ALA A 470 -26.51 13.62 -36.54
N GLU A 471 -27.28 12.73 -37.23
CA GLU A 471 -28.58 12.25 -36.77
C GLU A 471 -28.47 11.58 -35.38
N LYS A 472 -27.45 10.80 -35.18
CA LYS A 472 -27.20 10.11 -33.88
C LYS A 472 -26.88 11.10 -32.77
N LEU A 473 -25.98 12.06 -32.98
CA LEU A 473 -25.66 13.09 -31.99
C LEU A 473 -26.89 13.95 -31.65
N ARG A 474 -27.72 14.24 -32.63
CA ARG A 474 -28.99 14.95 -32.41
C ARG A 474 -29.95 14.16 -31.53
N SER A 475 -30.08 12.83 -31.76
CA SER A 475 -30.90 11.96 -30.92
C SER A 475 -30.41 11.89 -29.49
N VAL A 476 -29.09 11.79 -29.28
CA VAL A 476 -28.47 11.82 -27.94
C VAL A 476 -28.76 13.16 -27.25
N ALA A 477 -28.74 14.25 -28.02
CA ALA A 477 -28.98 15.61 -27.53
C ALA A 477 -30.43 15.89 -27.09
N GLU A 478 -31.38 15.03 -27.41
CA GLU A 478 -32.75 15.11 -26.87
C GLU A 478 -32.79 14.90 -25.35
N HIS A 479 -31.85 14.10 -24.82
CA HIS A 479 -31.83 13.73 -23.43
C HIS A 479 -30.63 14.29 -22.65
N LYS A 480 -29.54 14.61 -23.33
CA LYS A 480 -28.29 15.14 -22.76
C LYS A 480 -27.87 16.42 -23.47
N GLN A 481 -26.99 17.19 -22.84
CA GLN A 481 -26.30 18.27 -23.54
C GLN A 481 -25.14 17.67 -24.33
N VAL A 482 -25.04 17.95 -25.61
CA VAL A 482 -23.98 17.53 -26.52
C VAL A 482 -23.22 18.74 -27.02
N LEU A 483 -21.88 18.73 -26.85
CA LEU A 483 -20.98 19.69 -27.45
C LEU A 483 -20.13 18.92 -28.48
N CYS A 484 -20.06 19.44 -29.71
CA CYS A 484 -19.28 18.80 -30.77
C CYS A 484 -18.42 19.83 -31.50
N VAL A 485 -17.14 19.54 -31.61
CA VAL A 485 -16.20 20.27 -32.47
C VAL A 485 -16.19 19.59 -33.83
N THR A 486 -16.48 20.33 -34.91
CA THR A 486 -16.56 19.72 -36.22
C THR A 486 -16.12 20.67 -37.36
N HIS A 487 -15.73 20.07 -38.48
CA HIS A 487 -15.52 20.74 -39.76
C HIS A 487 -16.52 20.24 -40.82
N LEU A 488 -17.47 19.36 -40.44
CA LEU A 488 -18.44 18.79 -41.37
C LEU A 488 -19.75 19.60 -41.37
N PRO A 489 -20.24 20.00 -42.57
CA PRO A 489 -21.48 20.77 -42.68
C PRO A 489 -22.72 19.98 -42.21
N GLN A 490 -22.70 18.63 -42.32
CA GLN A 490 -23.80 17.76 -41.89
C GLN A 490 -24.06 17.86 -40.39
N LEU A 491 -22.96 17.86 -39.59
CA LEU A 491 -23.05 17.99 -38.14
C LEU A 491 -23.49 19.41 -37.75
N ALA A 492 -22.88 20.41 -38.36
CA ALA A 492 -23.18 21.80 -38.10
C ALA A 492 -24.64 22.19 -38.47
N ALA A 493 -25.18 21.59 -39.53
CA ALA A 493 -26.56 21.83 -39.97
C ALA A 493 -27.61 21.31 -38.98
N LEU A 494 -27.39 20.11 -38.37
CA LEU A 494 -28.33 19.46 -37.45
C LEU A 494 -28.23 19.97 -36.01
N ALA A 495 -27.21 20.75 -35.67
CA ALA A 495 -27.08 21.32 -34.33
C ALA A 495 -28.21 22.34 -34.05
N GLN A 496 -28.64 22.40 -32.79
CA GLN A 496 -29.59 23.39 -32.30
C GLN A 496 -28.90 24.74 -32.08
N ASN A 497 -27.68 24.70 -31.54
CA ASN A 497 -26.88 25.87 -31.22
C ASN A 497 -25.55 25.81 -31.99
N HIS A 498 -25.20 26.90 -32.65
CA HIS A 498 -24.00 26.95 -33.47
C HIS A 498 -23.10 28.12 -33.03
N LEU A 499 -21.91 27.78 -32.63
CA LEU A 499 -20.87 28.70 -32.16
C LEU A 499 -19.74 28.76 -33.19
N LEU A 500 -19.40 29.96 -33.65
CA LEU A 500 -18.29 30.21 -34.58
C LEU A 500 -17.07 30.64 -33.79
N ILE A 501 -15.97 29.94 -33.98
CA ILE A 501 -14.64 30.28 -33.46
C ILE A 501 -13.84 30.95 -34.59
N ALA A 502 -13.57 32.23 -34.42
CA ALA A 502 -12.83 33.03 -35.40
C ALA A 502 -11.53 33.59 -34.80
N LYS A 503 -10.52 33.77 -35.67
CA LYS A 503 -9.30 34.50 -35.35
C LYS A 503 -9.38 35.92 -35.88
N GLU A 504 -8.99 36.87 -35.05
CA GLU A 504 -8.84 38.27 -35.42
C GLU A 504 -7.42 38.72 -35.09
N GLU A 505 -6.80 39.44 -36.01
CA GLU A 505 -5.50 40.06 -35.78
C GLU A 505 -5.70 41.55 -35.45
N GLN A 506 -5.28 41.94 -34.25
CA GLN A 506 -5.29 43.35 -33.81
C GLN A 506 -3.89 43.70 -33.23
N GLY A 507 -3.28 44.73 -33.78
CA GLY A 507 -2.00 45.25 -33.28
C GLY A 507 -0.82 44.22 -33.33
N GLY A 508 -0.82 43.31 -34.34
CA GLY A 508 0.21 42.27 -34.49
C GLY A 508 0.07 41.11 -33.51
N ARG A 509 -1.06 40.99 -32.82
CA ARG A 509 -1.40 39.84 -31.95
C ARG A 509 -2.68 39.18 -32.45
N THR A 510 -2.72 37.85 -32.30
CA THR A 510 -3.89 37.05 -32.64
C THR A 510 -4.81 36.89 -31.42
N TYR A 511 -6.09 37.13 -31.65
CA TYR A 511 -7.16 36.93 -30.69
C TYR A 511 -8.15 35.92 -31.23
N THR A 512 -8.69 35.08 -30.38
CA THR A 512 -9.75 34.15 -30.74
C THR A 512 -11.05 34.61 -30.08
N THR A 513 -12.10 34.76 -30.89
CA THR A 513 -13.45 35.08 -30.46
C THR A 513 -14.38 33.88 -30.68
N VAL A 514 -15.38 33.72 -29.81
CA VAL A 514 -16.43 32.69 -29.93
C VAL A 514 -17.78 33.40 -29.95
N THR A 515 -18.49 33.26 -31.06
CA THR A 515 -19.76 33.98 -31.29
C THR A 515 -20.89 33.01 -31.59
N PRO A 516 -22.06 33.12 -30.93
CA PRO A 516 -23.24 32.38 -31.34
C PRO A 516 -23.75 32.92 -32.69
N LEU A 517 -24.13 31.99 -33.58
CA LEU A 517 -24.63 32.32 -34.90
C LEU A 517 -26.15 32.29 -34.91
N ASP A 518 -26.75 33.36 -35.49
CA ASP A 518 -28.13 33.35 -35.91
C ASP A 518 -28.33 32.52 -37.21
N ILE A 519 -29.54 32.40 -37.69
CA ILE A 519 -29.87 31.59 -38.88
C ILE A 519 -29.07 32.02 -40.10
N GLU A 520 -28.91 33.33 -40.33
CA GLU A 520 -28.16 33.86 -41.48
C GLU A 520 -26.65 33.64 -41.29
N GLY A 521 -26.13 33.79 -40.08
CA GLY A 521 -24.74 33.46 -39.74
C GLY A 521 -24.46 31.97 -39.95
N ARG A 522 -25.34 31.08 -39.52
CA ARG A 522 -25.24 29.63 -39.76
C ARG A 522 -25.24 29.30 -41.25
N LYS A 523 -26.11 29.92 -42.04
CA LYS A 523 -26.15 29.72 -43.48
C LYS A 523 -24.84 30.13 -44.15
N ARG A 524 -24.26 31.26 -43.76
CA ARG A 524 -22.96 31.73 -44.25
C ARG A 524 -21.81 30.81 -43.85
N GLU A 525 -21.78 30.40 -42.61
CA GLU A 525 -20.73 29.50 -42.10
C GLU A 525 -20.80 28.11 -42.77
N LEU A 526 -21.99 27.55 -42.94
CA LEU A 526 -22.19 26.31 -43.69
C LEU A 526 -21.73 26.45 -45.15
N ALA A 527 -22.09 27.55 -45.81
CA ALA A 527 -21.64 27.84 -47.17
C ALA A 527 -20.11 27.96 -47.25
N ARG A 528 -19.45 28.56 -46.24
CA ARG A 528 -17.98 28.61 -46.10
C ARG A 528 -17.38 27.20 -45.94
N ILE A 529 -17.98 26.34 -45.12
CA ILE A 529 -17.50 24.96 -44.92
C ILE A 529 -17.64 24.14 -46.21
N ILE A 530 -18.71 24.33 -46.97
CA ILE A 530 -18.99 23.62 -48.23
C ILE A 530 -18.08 24.11 -49.37
N GLY A 531 -17.97 25.42 -49.51
CA GLY A 531 -17.34 26.05 -50.69
C GLY A 531 -15.94 26.62 -50.46
N GLY A 532 -15.41 26.55 -49.23
CA GLY A 532 -14.17 27.20 -48.83
C GLY A 532 -14.29 28.73 -48.73
N ALA A 533 -13.22 29.46 -49.03
CA ALA A 533 -13.18 30.92 -48.90
C ALA A 533 -14.12 31.66 -49.86
N ASN A 534 -14.51 31.06 -50.97
CA ASN A 534 -15.41 31.68 -51.98
C ASN A 534 -16.86 31.23 -51.76
N ILE A 535 -17.64 32.04 -51.06
CA ILE A 535 -19.07 31.80 -50.88
C ILE A 535 -19.82 32.18 -52.16
N THR A 536 -20.45 31.21 -52.81
CA THR A 536 -21.26 31.40 -54.02
C THR A 536 -22.75 31.31 -53.72
N GLU A 537 -23.59 31.79 -54.63
CA GLU A 537 -25.04 31.65 -54.48
C GLU A 537 -25.48 30.18 -54.42
N THR A 538 -24.79 29.29 -55.10
CA THR A 538 -25.03 27.84 -55.07
C THR A 538 -24.72 27.25 -53.71
N THR A 539 -23.57 27.61 -53.09
CA THR A 539 -23.21 27.11 -51.76
C THR A 539 -24.15 27.66 -50.68
N LEU A 540 -24.66 28.89 -50.82
CA LEU A 540 -25.67 29.44 -49.94
C LEU A 540 -27.02 28.71 -50.03
N LYS A 541 -27.46 28.34 -51.25
CA LYS A 541 -28.66 27.52 -51.44
C LYS A 541 -28.50 26.12 -50.84
N SER A 542 -27.38 25.47 -51.07
CA SER A 542 -27.09 24.16 -50.46
C SER A 542 -27.06 24.23 -48.92
N ALA A 543 -26.47 25.27 -48.34
CA ALA A 543 -26.47 25.51 -46.91
C ALA A 543 -27.92 25.73 -46.36
N GLU A 544 -28.75 26.46 -47.09
CA GLU A 544 -30.15 26.65 -46.71
C GLU A 544 -30.98 25.36 -46.77
N GLU A 545 -30.76 24.53 -47.77
CA GLU A 545 -31.38 23.18 -47.86
C GLU A 545 -30.98 22.29 -46.69
N MET A 546 -29.71 22.30 -46.31
CA MET A 546 -29.22 21.52 -45.16
C MET A 546 -29.81 22.00 -43.83
N LEU A 547 -30.10 23.31 -43.66
CA LEU A 547 -30.69 23.86 -42.44
C LEU A 547 -32.19 23.54 -42.30
N ARG A 548 -32.87 23.17 -43.39
CA ARG A 548 -34.33 22.83 -43.39
C ARG A 548 -34.63 21.38 -42.99
N ILE A 549 -33.59 20.53 -42.86
CA ILE A 549 -33.67 19.16 -42.38
C ILE A 549 -33.64 19.11 -40.86
#